data_8e7f21f7f9d59bca82b2af5b1581b463
#
_entry.id   8e7f21f7f9d59bca82b2af5b1581b463
#
_cell.length_a   1.000
_cell.length_b   1.000
_cell.length_c   1.000
_cell.angle_alpha   90.00
_cell.angle_beta   90.00
_cell.angle_gamma   90.00
#
_symmetry.space_group_name_H-M   'P 1'
#
loop_
_entity.id
_entity.type
_entity.pdbx_description
1 polymer ?
#
loop_
_entity_poly.entity_id
_entity_poly.type
_entity_poly.pdbx_seq_one_letter_code
_entity_poly.pdbx_strand_id
1 'polypeptide(L)'
;NIVVLADGGNAGELHRLRDEGLADLEWQEVAGADAMELLDMLDAGEAELAIVNSNEFEPQSGLFPELNVAFDLLPDRELDLVWYLAPAADNTRLQAYIDQFFLRLQDDGTLERLREQYFRQSEGLSREHSQAFNLNIRTTLPQFRELIEQVAREYQMEWQLLAAIAYQESHWDPLATSPTGVRGLMMLTERTAQEV
;
A
#
# COMPACT_ATOMS: atom_id res chain seq x y z
N ASN A 1 13.62 11.39 14.48
CA ASN A 1 12.31 10.87 14.88
C ASN A 1 12.02 9.58 14.12
N ILE A 2 11.92 8.46 14.86
CA ILE A 2 11.63 7.12 14.32
C ILE A 2 10.21 6.75 14.71
N VAL A 3 9.41 6.23 13.77
CA VAL A 3 8.06 5.70 14.04
C VAL A 3 7.99 4.20 13.74
N VAL A 4 7.18 3.49 14.52
CA VAL A 4 6.95 2.05 14.38
C VAL A 4 5.52 1.71 14.84
N LEU A 5 4.94 0.63 14.31
CA LEU A 5 3.64 0.15 14.79
C LEU A 5 3.74 -0.37 16.22
N ALA A 6 2.84 0.09 17.10
CA ALA A 6 2.83 -0.32 18.51
C ALA A 6 2.59 -1.82 18.70
N ASP A 7 1.71 -2.40 17.88
CA ASP A 7 1.34 -3.82 17.94
C ASP A 7 2.20 -4.71 17.02
N GLY A 8 3.25 -4.15 16.40
CA GLY A 8 4.13 -4.85 15.47
C GLY A 8 5.32 -5.53 16.13
N GLY A 9 5.81 -6.61 15.54
CA GLY A 9 7.04 -7.29 15.97
C GLY A 9 8.28 -6.37 15.96
N ASN A 10 8.25 -5.32 15.13
CA ASN A 10 9.33 -4.34 14.98
C ASN A 10 9.55 -3.50 16.23
N ALA A 11 8.48 -3.15 16.98
CA ALA A 11 8.62 -2.45 18.27
C ALA A 11 9.37 -3.32 19.29
N GLY A 12 9.03 -4.61 19.38
CA GLY A 12 9.74 -5.57 20.24
C GLY A 12 11.23 -5.71 19.90
N GLU A 13 11.58 -5.65 18.60
CA GLU A 13 12.96 -5.69 18.16
C GLU A 13 13.75 -4.43 18.55
N LEU A 14 13.13 -3.25 18.47
CA LEU A 14 13.73 -2.00 18.95
C LEU A 14 13.98 -2.04 20.47
N HIS A 15 13.04 -2.56 21.24
CA HIS A 15 13.24 -2.75 22.68
C HIS A 15 14.45 -3.66 22.96
N ARG A 16 14.58 -4.78 22.22
CA ARG A 16 15.72 -5.69 22.34
C ARG A 16 17.04 -4.99 22.00
N LEU A 17 17.10 -4.24 20.90
CA LEU A 17 18.30 -3.51 20.48
C LEU A 17 18.72 -2.45 21.51
N ARG A 18 17.76 -1.76 22.12
CA ARG A 18 18.02 -0.79 23.19
C ARG A 18 18.64 -1.49 24.41
N ASP A 19 18.10 -2.63 24.80
CA ASP A 19 18.58 -3.40 25.96
C ASP A 19 19.97 -4.03 25.70
N GLU A 20 20.29 -4.35 24.43
CA GLU A 20 21.57 -4.93 24.02
C GLU A 20 22.71 -3.91 23.82
N GLY A 21 22.45 -2.62 23.96
CA GLY A 21 23.52 -1.62 23.96
C GLY A 21 23.22 -0.29 23.25
N LEU A 22 22.05 -0.13 22.67
CA LEU A 22 21.60 1.12 22.08
C LEU A 22 20.70 1.91 23.05
N ALA A 23 21.20 2.17 24.25
CA ALA A 23 20.42 2.76 25.37
C ALA A 23 19.77 4.11 25.02
N ASP A 24 20.35 4.88 24.09
CA ASP A 24 19.85 6.20 23.66
C ASP A 24 18.89 6.09 22.46
N LEU A 25 18.48 4.88 22.05
CA LEU A 25 17.54 4.69 20.95
C LEU A 25 16.13 5.09 21.39
N GLU A 26 15.60 6.12 20.72
CA GLU A 26 14.25 6.64 20.96
C GLU A 26 13.39 6.48 19.70
N TRP A 27 12.14 6.08 19.91
CA TRP A 27 11.14 5.96 18.83
C TRP A 27 9.74 6.26 19.38
N GLN A 28 8.83 6.50 18.47
CA GLN A 28 7.40 6.67 18.75
C GLN A 28 6.65 5.41 18.26
N GLU A 29 5.87 4.82 19.14
CA GLU A 29 4.96 3.74 18.79
C GLU A 29 3.60 4.32 18.39
N VAL A 30 3.13 3.99 17.18
CA VAL A 30 1.87 4.45 16.62
C VAL A 30 0.85 3.32 16.78
N ALA A 31 -0.17 3.55 17.61
CA ALA A 31 -1.22 2.58 17.88
C ALA A 31 -2.39 2.72 16.91
N GLY A 32 -2.94 1.58 16.46
CA GLY A 32 -4.11 1.55 15.57
C GLY A 32 -3.83 1.98 14.14
N ALA A 33 -2.56 2.14 13.77
CA ALA A 33 -2.10 2.43 12.43
C ALA A 33 -1.69 1.16 11.68
N ASP A 34 -1.53 1.27 10.36
CA ASP A 34 -0.92 0.26 9.51
C ASP A 34 0.39 0.79 8.87
N ALA A 35 1.05 -0.06 8.06
CA ALA A 35 2.30 0.32 7.40
C ALA A 35 2.11 1.50 6.43
N MET A 36 0.95 1.61 5.77
CA MET A 36 0.63 2.72 4.86
C MET A 36 0.62 4.06 5.63
N GLU A 37 -0.03 4.08 6.79
CA GLU A 37 -0.10 5.30 7.62
C GLU A 37 1.28 5.75 8.11
N LEU A 38 2.19 4.81 8.43
CA LEU A 38 3.57 5.17 8.76
C LEU A 38 4.32 5.77 7.55
N LEU A 39 4.09 5.25 6.34
CA LEU A 39 4.68 5.80 5.13
C LEU A 39 4.11 7.18 4.79
N ASP A 40 2.81 7.40 5.02
CA ASP A 40 2.17 8.71 4.88
C ASP A 40 2.78 9.74 5.85
N MET A 41 3.09 9.36 7.11
CA MET A 41 3.78 10.23 8.07
C MET A 41 5.17 10.66 7.58
N LEU A 42 5.92 9.75 6.90
CA LEU A 42 7.19 10.11 6.29
C LEU A 42 7.00 11.08 5.12
N ASP A 43 6.07 10.79 4.21
CA ASP A 43 5.80 11.64 3.03
C ASP A 43 5.31 13.04 3.44
N ALA A 44 4.56 13.13 4.54
CA ALA A 44 4.13 14.39 5.15
C ALA A 44 5.25 15.13 5.92
N GLY A 45 6.39 14.48 6.17
CA GLY A 45 7.50 15.04 6.95
C GLY A 45 7.23 15.07 8.47
N GLU A 46 6.27 14.30 8.96
CA GLU A 46 5.94 14.16 10.39
C GLU A 46 6.93 13.22 11.10
N ALA A 47 7.56 12.31 10.36
CA ALA A 47 8.62 11.43 10.81
C ALA A 47 9.81 11.44 9.83
N GLU A 48 10.99 11.06 10.33
CA GLU A 48 12.22 10.98 9.52
C GLU A 48 12.52 9.54 9.08
N LEU A 49 12.16 8.57 9.90
CA LEU A 49 12.34 7.14 9.66
C LEU A 49 11.11 6.36 10.11
N ALA A 50 10.69 5.39 9.32
CA ALA A 50 9.69 4.39 9.73
C ALA A 50 10.30 3.00 9.63
N ILE A 51 9.93 2.13 10.56
CA ILE A 51 10.32 0.72 10.50
C ILE A 51 9.10 -0.08 10.11
N VAL A 52 9.15 -0.62 8.89
CA VAL A 52 8.12 -1.46 8.30
C VAL A 52 8.75 -2.74 7.75
N ASN A 53 7.96 -3.78 7.55
CA ASN A 53 8.47 -4.98 6.90
C ASN A 53 8.62 -4.76 5.38
N SER A 54 9.62 -5.37 4.76
CA SER A 54 9.86 -5.25 3.32
C SER A 54 8.66 -5.69 2.48
N ASN A 55 7.98 -6.76 2.88
CA ASN A 55 6.77 -7.25 2.22
C ASN A 55 5.55 -6.31 2.34
N GLU A 56 5.58 -5.36 3.27
CA GLU A 56 4.57 -4.29 3.40
C GLU A 56 4.98 -3.06 2.60
N PHE A 57 6.27 -2.72 2.55
CA PHE A 57 6.79 -1.58 1.82
C PHE A 57 6.84 -1.82 0.30
N GLU A 58 7.41 -2.95 -0.14
CA GLU A 58 7.62 -3.22 -1.57
C GLU A 58 6.37 -3.04 -2.44
N PRO A 59 5.17 -3.56 -2.07
CA PRO A 59 3.96 -3.37 -2.87
C PRO A 59 3.48 -1.91 -2.92
N GLN A 60 3.87 -1.09 -1.96
CA GLN A 60 3.43 0.29 -1.80
C GLN A 60 4.48 1.31 -2.25
N SER A 61 5.71 0.86 -2.53
CA SER A 61 6.84 1.74 -2.88
C SER A 61 6.57 2.66 -4.08
N GLY A 62 5.75 2.20 -5.03
CA GLY A 62 5.30 3.01 -6.15
C GLY A 62 4.42 4.20 -5.76
N LEU A 63 3.72 4.16 -4.63
CA LEU A 63 2.90 5.27 -4.12
C LEU A 63 3.75 6.35 -3.43
N PHE A 64 4.94 5.97 -2.96
CA PHE A 64 5.87 6.83 -2.23
C PHE A 64 7.22 6.97 -2.96
N PRO A 65 7.25 7.61 -4.13
CA PRO A 65 8.43 7.65 -4.99
C PRO A 65 9.63 8.40 -4.40
N GLU A 66 9.40 9.24 -3.39
CA GLU A 66 10.45 9.98 -2.69
C GLU A 66 11.03 9.21 -1.49
N LEU A 67 10.34 8.17 -1.02
CA LEU A 67 10.83 7.35 0.07
C LEU A 67 11.83 6.31 -0.45
N ASN A 68 12.86 6.07 0.36
CA ASN A 68 13.91 5.10 0.03
C ASN A 68 14.21 4.23 1.25
N VAL A 69 14.58 2.99 1.00
CA VAL A 69 15.10 2.10 2.06
C VAL A 69 16.46 2.64 2.51
N ALA A 70 16.57 3.04 3.76
CA ALA A 70 17.82 3.55 4.32
C ALA A 70 18.79 2.41 4.64
N PHE A 71 18.31 1.36 5.25
CA PHE A 71 19.06 0.14 5.58
C PHE A 71 18.11 -0.97 6.03
N ASP A 72 18.59 -2.21 5.98
CA ASP A 72 17.95 -3.37 6.57
C ASP A 72 18.30 -3.47 8.05
N LEU A 73 17.29 -3.45 8.92
CA LEU A 73 17.50 -3.54 10.37
C LEU A 73 18.01 -4.93 10.79
N LEU A 74 17.60 -5.97 10.08
CA LEU A 74 17.91 -7.37 10.36
C LEU A 74 18.33 -8.11 9.07
N PRO A 75 19.47 -7.75 8.45
CA PRO A 75 19.84 -8.23 7.11
C PRO A 75 20.04 -9.75 7.03
N ASP A 76 20.40 -10.39 8.15
CA ASP A 76 20.67 -11.83 8.21
C ASP A 76 19.47 -12.65 8.72
N ARG A 77 18.31 -12.01 8.89
CA ARG A 77 17.12 -12.66 9.43
C ARG A 77 15.98 -12.67 8.43
N GLU A 78 15.81 -13.79 7.76
CA GLU A 78 14.58 -14.06 7.02
C GLU A 78 13.43 -14.31 8.01
N LEU A 79 12.34 -13.57 7.88
CA LEU A 79 11.12 -13.80 8.63
C LEU A 79 10.25 -14.78 7.86
N ASP A 80 10.11 -15.99 8.40
CA ASP A 80 9.23 -17.00 7.85
C ASP A 80 7.76 -16.63 8.09
N LEU A 81 6.94 -16.69 7.05
CA LEU A 81 5.49 -16.72 7.19
C LEU A 81 5.08 -18.12 7.66
N VAL A 82 4.65 -18.23 8.90
CA VAL A 82 4.30 -19.51 9.51
C VAL A 82 2.81 -19.61 9.82
N TRP A 83 2.25 -20.79 9.64
CA TRP A 83 0.89 -21.09 10.06
C TRP A 83 0.92 -21.77 11.44
N TYR A 84 0.23 -21.17 12.40
CA TYR A 84 0.09 -21.76 13.73
C TYR A 84 -1.16 -22.63 13.78
N LEU A 85 -0.98 -23.87 14.22
CA LEU A 85 -2.10 -24.78 14.50
C LEU A 85 -2.47 -24.67 15.99
N ALA A 86 -3.76 -24.60 16.29
CA ALA A 86 -4.26 -24.65 17.65
C ALA A 86 -3.78 -25.97 18.33
N PRO A 87 -3.37 -25.93 19.58
CA PRO A 87 -2.97 -27.14 20.29
C PRO A 87 -4.19 -28.07 20.45
N ALA A 88 -4.25 -29.10 19.64
CA ALA A 88 -5.25 -30.16 19.72
C ALA A 88 -4.54 -31.53 19.86
N ALA A 89 -5.25 -32.50 20.40
CA ALA A 89 -4.68 -33.79 20.78
C ALA A 89 -4.05 -34.58 19.63
N ASP A 90 -4.43 -34.29 18.36
CA ASP A 90 -3.83 -34.92 17.18
C ASP A 90 -3.85 -33.97 15.96
N ASN A 91 -2.91 -33.05 15.91
CA ASN A 91 -2.68 -32.19 14.75
C ASN A 91 -1.69 -32.77 13.73
N THR A 92 -1.09 -33.92 14.02
CA THR A 92 -0.04 -34.51 13.19
C THR A 92 -0.51 -34.78 11.76
N ARG A 93 -1.74 -35.25 11.62
CA ARG A 93 -2.33 -35.51 10.29
C ARG A 93 -2.60 -34.23 9.51
N LEU A 94 -3.14 -33.20 10.16
CA LEU A 94 -3.39 -31.89 9.54
C LEU A 94 -2.08 -31.22 9.15
N GLN A 95 -1.09 -31.25 10.04
CA GLN A 95 0.25 -30.73 9.75
C GLN A 95 0.86 -31.41 8.51
N ALA A 96 0.82 -32.75 8.45
CA ALA A 96 1.34 -33.48 7.28
C ALA A 96 0.63 -33.11 5.98
N TYR A 97 -0.69 -32.85 5.99
CA TYR A 97 -1.40 -32.39 4.81
C TYR A 97 -0.99 -30.97 4.39
N ILE A 98 -0.79 -30.07 5.36
CA ILE A 98 -0.34 -28.69 5.11
C ILE A 98 1.06 -28.72 4.51
N ASP A 99 1.98 -29.48 5.11
CA ASP A 99 3.36 -29.62 4.62
C ASP A 99 3.38 -30.16 3.18
N GLN A 100 2.61 -31.20 2.89
CA GLN A 100 2.48 -31.72 1.52
C GLN A 100 1.84 -30.74 0.56
N PHE A 101 0.92 -29.93 1.00
CA PHE A 101 0.30 -28.88 0.18
C PHE A 101 1.33 -27.83 -0.23
N PHE A 102 2.09 -27.30 0.71
CA PHE A 102 3.13 -26.30 0.43
C PHE A 102 4.26 -26.87 -0.43
N LEU A 103 4.72 -28.09 -0.16
CA LEU A 103 5.72 -28.75 -0.99
C LEU A 103 5.26 -28.87 -2.46
N ARG A 104 4.00 -29.24 -2.70
CA ARG A 104 3.47 -29.31 -4.07
C ARG A 104 3.42 -27.94 -4.74
N LEU A 105 2.98 -26.89 -4.02
CA LEU A 105 2.93 -25.53 -4.56
C LEU A 105 4.32 -24.98 -4.90
N GLN A 106 5.33 -25.42 -4.15
CA GLN A 106 6.73 -25.08 -4.40
C GLN A 106 7.26 -25.84 -5.61
N ASP A 107 7.03 -27.17 -5.69
CA ASP A 107 7.50 -28.04 -6.77
C ASP A 107 6.89 -27.70 -8.13
N ASP A 108 5.61 -27.31 -8.18
CA ASP A 108 4.90 -26.95 -9.43
C ASP A 108 5.03 -25.46 -9.80
N GLY A 109 5.78 -24.68 -9.02
CA GLY A 109 6.02 -23.26 -9.24
C GLY A 109 4.80 -22.37 -8.98
N THR A 110 3.72 -22.90 -8.39
CA THR A 110 2.51 -22.12 -8.11
C THR A 110 2.77 -21.06 -7.05
N LEU A 111 3.57 -21.38 -6.01
CA LEU A 111 3.91 -20.44 -4.97
C LEU A 111 4.66 -19.22 -5.51
N GLU A 112 5.62 -19.43 -6.40
CA GLU A 112 6.38 -18.36 -7.04
C GLU A 112 5.50 -17.50 -7.95
N ARG A 113 4.60 -18.12 -8.74
CA ARG A 113 3.64 -17.37 -9.56
C ARG A 113 2.70 -16.50 -8.73
N LEU A 114 2.22 -17.01 -7.59
CA LEU A 114 1.39 -16.22 -6.67
C LEU A 114 2.20 -15.07 -6.06
N ARG A 115 3.44 -15.33 -5.65
CA ARG A 115 4.34 -14.29 -5.16
C ARG A 115 4.55 -13.20 -6.21
N GLU A 116 4.85 -13.57 -7.44
CA GLU A 116 4.98 -12.62 -8.55
C GLU A 116 3.68 -11.85 -8.80
N GLN A 117 2.55 -12.53 -8.80
CA GLN A 117 1.25 -11.91 -9.06
C GLN A 117 0.85 -10.89 -7.99
N TYR A 118 1.10 -11.18 -6.72
CA TYR A 118 0.60 -10.34 -5.61
C TYR A 118 1.63 -9.34 -5.07
N PHE A 119 2.91 -9.61 -5.23
CA PHE A 119 3.97 -8.75 -4.67
C PHE A 119 4.79 -7.98 -5.73
N ARG A 120 4.90 -8.47 -6.98
CA ARG A 120 5.60 -7.74 -8.05
C ARG A 120 4.72 -6.76 -8.83
N GLN A 121 3.42 -6.70 -8.61
CA GLN A 121 2.55 -5.76 -9.34
C GLN A 121 2.83 -4.28 -9.02
N SER A 122 3.58 -3.97 -7.99
CA SER A 122 4.03 -2.61 -7.70
C SER A 122 5.06 -2.06 -8.71
N GLU A 123 5.73 -2.91 -9.49
CA GLU A 123 6.61 -2.47 -10.59
C GLU A 123 5.83 -1.80 -11.75
N GLY A 124 4.50 -1.92 -11.79
CA GLY A 124 3.65 -1.31 -12.83
C GLY A 124 3.39 0.19 -12.67
N LEU A 125 3.58 0.73 -11.47
CA LEU A 125 3.53 2.19 -11.24
C LEU A 125 4.96 2.71 -11.38
N SER A 126 5.29 3.29 -12.55
CA SER A 126 6.58 3.96 -12.66
C SER A 126 6.65 5.11 -11.64
N ARG A 127 7.83 5.37 -11.10
CA ARG A 127 8.08 6.52 -10.19
C ARG A 127 7.48 7.82 -10.75
N GLU A 128 7.57 8.02 -12.05
CA GLU A 128 7.03 9.20 -12.76
C GLU A 128 5.50 9.28 -12.67
N HIS A 129 4.78 8.18 -12.84
CA HIS A 129 3.32 8.14 -12.70
C HIS A 129 2.87 8.41 -11.25
N SER A 130 3.59 7.86 -10.28
CA SER A 130 3.28 8.07 -8.85
C SER A 130 3.57 9.52 -8.43
N GLN A 131 4.67 10.11 -8.88
CA GLN A 131 4.97 11.53 -8.66
C GLN A 131 3.91 12.44 -9.31
N ALA A 132 3.49 12.15 -10.55
CA ALA A 132 2.45 12.89 -11.22
C ALA A 132 1.10 12.77 -10.48
N PHE A 133 0.76 11.57 -9.99
CA PHE A 133 -0.45 11.35 -9.19
C PHE A 133 -0.42 12.15 -7.88
N ASN A 134 0.65 12.05 -7.10
CA ASN A 134 0.82 12.79 -5.85
C ASN A 134 0.79 14.31 -6.07
N LEU A 135 1.41 14.79 -7.13
CA LEU A 135 1.32 16.19 -7.50
C LEU A 135 -0.13 16.60 -7.79
N ASN A 136 -0.86 15.80 -8.59
CA ASN A 136 -2.25 16.09 -8.94
C ASN A 136 -3.21 16.00 -7.74
N ILE A 137 -2.97 15.13 -6.76
CA ILE A 137 -3.70 15.12 -5.49
C ILE A 137 -3.56 16.46 -4.77
N ARG A 138 -2.37 17.07 -4.76
CA ARG A 138 -2.10 18.33 -4.06
C ARG A 138 -2.54 19.57 -4.84
N THR A 139 -2.52 19.54 -6.16
CA THR A 139 -2.71 20.73 -7.01
C THR A 139 -4.02 20.74 -7.80
N THR A 140 -4.47 19.60 -8.26
CA THR A 140 -5.61 19.47 -9.20
C THR A 140 -6.87 18.98 -8.51
N LEU A 141 -6.79 17.89 -7.74
CA LEU A 141 -7.93 17.32 -7.02
C LEU A 141 -8.67 18.33 -6.12
N PRO A 142 -8.00 19.24 -5.37
CA PRO A 142 -8.70 20.22 -4.54
C PRO A 142 -9.69 21.09 -5.30
N GLN A 143 -9.47 21.33 -6.60
CA GLN A 143 -10.36 22.14 -7.44
C GLN A 143 -11.70 21.45 -7.72
N PHE A 144 -11.74 20.14 -7.70
CA PHE A 144 -12.91 19.31 -8.01
C PHE A 144 -13.48 18.58 -6.80
N ARG A 145 -12.77 18.58 -5.68
CA ARG A 145 -13.10 17.79 -4.49
C ARG A 145 -14.51 18.04 -3.99
N GLU A 146 -14.90 19.31 -3.83
CA GLU A 146 -16.23 19.68 -3.34
C GLU A 146 -17.34 19.16 -4.27
N LEU A 147 -17.16 19.28 -5.57
CA LEU A 147 -18.09 18.75 -6.57
C LEU A 147 -18.19 17.22 -6.50
N ILE A 148 -17.04 16.54 -6.45
CA ILE A 148 -16.98 15.07 -6.36
C ILE A 148 -17.66 14.58 -5.08
N GLU A 149 -17.39 15.20 -3.93
CA GLU A 149 -18.02 14.86 -2.65
C GLU A 149 -19.53 15.12 -2.66
N GLN A 150 -19.98 16.19 -3.31
CA GLN A 150 -21.40 16.49 -3.44
C GLN A 150 -22.12 15.41 -4.24
N VAL A 151 -21.60 15.07 -5.43
CA VAL A 151 -22.18 14.03 -6.28
C VAL A 151 -22.13 12.66 -5.59
N ALA A 152 -21.02 12.32 -4.99
CA ALA A 152 -20.87 11.05 -4.25
C ALA A 152 -21.92 10.91 -3.15
N ARG A 153 -22.19 11.98 -2.37
CA ARG A 153 -23.27 11.98 -1.36
C ARG A 153 -24.65 11.77 -1.96
N GLU A 154 -24.94 12.40 -3.10
CA GLU A 154 -26.26 12.28 -3.78
C GLU A 154 -26.52 10.85 -4.24
N TYR A 155 -25.50 10.17 -4.74
CA TYR A 155 -25.60 8.78 -5.23
C TYR A 155 -25.17 7.73 -4.21
N GLN A 156 -24.90 8.09 -2.96
CA GLN A 156 -24.47 7.19 -1.88
C GLN A 156 -23.22 6.38 -2.24
N MET A 157 -22.25 7.04 -2.88
CA MET A 157 -20.96 6.45 -3.28
C MET A 157 -19.83 7.00 -2.39
N GLU A 158 -18.75 6.24 -2.29
CA GLU A 158 -17.50 6.74 -1.72
C GLU A 158 -16.89 7.78 -2.67
N TRP A 159 -16.64 9.00 -2.16
CA TRP A 159 -16.11 10.07 -3.00
C TRP A 159 -14.71 9.75 -3.55
N GLN A 160 -13.89 9.00 -2.81
CA GLN A 160 -12.57 8.55 -3.24
C GLN A 160 -12.65 7.64 -4.47
N LEU A 161 -13.66 6.76 -4.52
CA LEU A 161 -13.91 5.92 -5.68
C LEU A 161 -14.24 6.76 -6.93
N LEU A 162 -15.12 7.75 -6.77
CA LEU A 162 -15.49 8.64 -7.88
C LEU A 162 -14.29 9.49 -8.34
N ALA A 163 -13.47 9.96 -7.39
CA ALA A 163 -12.24 10.67 -7.69
C ALA A 163 -11.22 9.80 -8.42
N ALA A 164 -11.06 8.54 -8.01
CA ALA A 164 -10.15 7.59 -8.64
C ALA A 164 -10.57 7.28 -10.09
N ILE A 165 -11.87 7.09 -10.33
CA ILE A 165 -12.41 6.91 -11.71
C ILE A 165 -12.10 8.14 -12.56
N ALA A 166 -12.38 9.34 -12.07
CA ALA A 166 -12.09 10.58 -12.80
C ALA A 166 -10.59 10.76 -13.08
N TYR A 167 -9.72 10.34 -12.16
CA TYR A 167 -8.28 10.33 -12.39
C TYR A 167 -7.88 9.35 -13.50
N GLN A 168 -8.40 8.15 -13.46
CA GLN A 168 -8.13 7.12 -14.48
C GLN A 168 -8.59 7.56 -15.88
N GLU A 169 -9.69 8.30 -15.97
CA GLU A 169 -10.27 8.77 -17.24
C GLU A 169 -9.52 9.97 -17.83
N SER A 170 -9.15 10.95 -17.02
CA SER A 170 -8.61 12.22 -17.50
C SER A 170 -7.44 12.81 -16.71
N HIS A 171 -6.96 12.15 -15.66
CA HIS A 171 -6.06 12.75 -14.67
C HIS A 171 -6.62 14.05 -14.03
N TRP A 172 -7.95 14.11 -13.89
CA TRP A 172 -8.73 15.29 -13.46
C TRP A 172 -8.62 16.49 -14.39
N ASP A 173 -8.38 16.29 -15.70
CA ASP A 173 -8.41 17.37 -16.68
C ASP A 173 -9.84 17.57 -17.23
N PRO A 174 -10.53 18.70 -16.91
CA PRO A 174 -11.87 18.96 -17.39
C PRO A 174 -11.94 19.27 -18.91
N LEU A 175 -10.79 19.51 -19.54
CA LEU A 175 -10.67 19.78 -20.96
C LEU A 175 -10.16 18.58 -21.76
N ALA A 176 -9.96 17.44 -21.10
CA ALA A 176 -9.51 16.21 -21.76
C ALA A 176 -10.41 15.85 -22.95
N THR A 177 -9.79 15.46 -24.04
CA THR A 177 -10.47 15.00 -25.26
C THR A 177 -9.73 13.83 -25.87
N SER A 178 -10.47 12.81 -26.31
CA SER A 178 -9.88 11.67 -27.03
C SER A 178 -10.11 11.75 -28.53
N PRO A 179 -9.33 11.02 -29.33
CA PRO A 179 -9.57 10.89 -30.77
C PRO A 179 -10.95 10.30 -31.12
N THR A 180 -11.57 9.57 -30.19
CA THR A 180 -12.89 8.95 -30.32
C THR A 180 -14.05 9.86 -29.94
N GLY A 181 -13.76 11.10 -29.46
CA GLY A 181 -14.76 12.14 -29.20
C GLY A 181 -15.32 12.15 -27.79
N VAL A 182 -14.76 11.35 -26.84
CA VAL A 182 -15.08 11.48 -25.43
C VAL A 182 -14.37 12.68 -24.82
N ARG A 183 -14.99 13.34 -23.80
CA ARG A 183 -14.52 14.64 -23.28
C ARG A 183 -14.76 14.78 -21.78
N GLY A 184 -13.97 15.68 -21.19
CA GLY A 184 -14.13 16.19 -19.83
C GLY A 184 -13.63 15.24 -18.76
N LEU A 185 -13.89 15.59 -17.52
CA LEU A 185 -13.36 14.95 -16.32
C LEU A 185 -13.59 13.43 -16.29
N MET A 186 -14.73 12.96 -16.81
CA MET A 186 -15.14 11.55 -16.82
C MET A 186 -15.08 10.93 -18.22
N MET A 187 -14.50 11.62 -19.20
CA MET A 187 -14.35 11.15 -20.59
C MET A 187 -15.65 10.56 -21.18
N LEU A 188 -16.75 11.32 -21.09
CA LEU A 188 -18.05 10.90 -21.58
C LEU A 188 -18.24 11.28 -23.06
N THR A 189 -19.06 10.49 -23.78
CA THR A 189 -19.55 10.92 -25.09
C THR A 189 -20.64 11.98 -24.89
N GLU A 190 -20.84 12.83 -25.90
CA GLU A 190 -21.91 13.81 -25.87
C GLU A 190 -23.30 13.18 -25.66
N ARG A 191 -23.53 12.02 -26.27
CA ARG A 191 -24.75 11.25 -26.09
C ARG A 191 -24.95 10.82 -24.63
N THR A 192 -23.92 10.21 -24.00
CA THR A 192 -23.99 9.78 -22.61
C THR A 192 -24.24 10.96 -21.67
N ALA A 193 -23.57 12.10 -21.92
CA ALA A 193 -23.75 13.30 -21.12
C ALA A 193 -25.15 13.97 -21.27
N GLN A 194 -25.89 13.65 -22.32
CA GLN A 194 -27.27 14.12 -22.53
C GLN A 194 -28.33 13.17 -21.92
N GLU A 195 -27.95 11.90 -21.66
CA GLU A 195 -28.83 10.87 -21.11
C GLU A 195 -28.84 10.87 -19.56
N VAL A 196 -27.90 11.58 -18.92
CA VAL A 196 -27.80 11.76 -17.45
C VAL A 196 -28.07 13.21 -17.07
#